data_a4a355704fb2b430183da92298780660
#
_entry.id   a4a355704fb2b430183da92298780660
#
_cell.length_a   1.000
_cell.length_b   1.000
_cell.length_c   1.000
_cell.angle_alpha   90.00
_cell.angle_beta   90.00
_cell.angle_gamma   90.00
#
_symmetry.space_group_name_H-M   'P 1'
#
loop_
_entity.id
_entity.type
_entity.pdbx_description
1 polymer ?
#
loop_
_entity_poly.entity_id
_entity_poly.type
_entity_poly.pdbx_seq_one_letter_code
_entity_poly.pdbx_strand_id
1 'polypeptide(L)'
;MNRLFRGTPAAPLSVLLSLLLFFPSGHTLKEGQAEVQADLEGDGRREKLVLAVTGPHSLTIWRDGERIWQGIPAKWRAWKVQVADVDGDGIKEIVVGVHKTTRFYREPHNCLFVFGWDGQKAFPKWLGSRLSKPFVDFAFAQLDGEAGEELVSLEVTRSGDRCLVVYSWCGFGFVGDWQSQGFARACLASTGSGQVILASPRAERVLVREGESYRLQNTSPRAPRVARDQP
;
A
#
# COMPACT_ATOMS: atom_id res chain seq x y z
N MET A 1 9.15 -61.07 16.37
CA MET A 1 9.98 -59.86 16.11
C MET A 1 9.17 -58.92 15.25
N ASN A 2 8.34 -58.10 15.84
CA ASN A 2 7.47 -57.13 15.11
C ASN A 2 8.06 -55.72 15.25
N ARG A 3 8.46 -55.13 14.12
CA ARG A 3 8.81 -53.71 14.02
C ARG A 3 7.58 -52.88 13.63
N LEU A 4 7.15 -52.08 14.59
CA LEU A 4 6.13 -51.05 14.41
C LEU A 4 6.68 -49.89 13.56
N PHE A 5 6.08 -49.62 12.42
CA PHE A 5 6.27 -48.39 11.68
C PHE A 5 5.48 -47.27 12.33
N ARG A 6 6.18 -46.27 12.85
CA ARG A 6 5.58 -45.01 13.31
C ARG A 6 5.37 -44.11 12.09
N GLY A 7 4.11 -43.81 11.82
CA GLY A 7 3.71 -42.82 10.83
C GLY A 7 4.06 -41.40 11.31
N THR A 8 4.70 -40.64 10.43
CA THR A 8 4.92 -39.21 10.57
C THR A 8 3.62 -38.44 10.35
N PRO A 9 3.27 -37.44 11.17
CA PRO A 9 2.10 -36.62 10.92
C PRO A 9 2.35 -35.66 9.73
N ALA A 10 1.41 -35.65 8.79
CA ALA A 10 1.38 -34.74 7.68
C ALA A 10 1.22 -33.29 8.17
N ALA A 11 2.04 -32.40 7.65
CA ALA A 11 1.94 -30.96 7.86
C ALA A 11 0.63 -30.42 7.25
N PRO A 12 -0.05 -29.46 7.91
CA PRO A 12 -1.26 -28.87 7.33
C PRO A 12 -0.91 -27.96 6.15
N LEU A 13 -1.61 -28.16 5.05
CA LEU A 13 -1.62 -27.28 3.88
C LEU A 13 -1.92 -25.84 4.32
N SER A 14 -0.96 -24.95 4.06
CA SER A 14 -1.18 -23.50 4.16
C SER A 14 -2.17 -23.07 3.10
N VAL A 15 -3.39 -22.73 3.50
CA VAL A 15 -4.36 -22.06 2.66
C VAL A 15 -3.85 -20.64 2.40
N LEU A 16 -3.28 -20.42 1.22
CA LEU A 16 -3.05 -19.08 0.67
C LEU A 16 -4.44 -18.50 0.35
N LEU A 17 -4.94 -17.66 1.23
CA LEU A 17 -6.13 -16.86 0.97
C LEU A 17 -5.75 -15.73 0.02
N SER A 18 -5.88 -15.99 -1.29
CA SER A 18 -5.80 -14.96 -2.33
C SER A 18 -7.01 -14.04 -2.16
N LEU A 19 -6.76 -12.85 -1.64
CA LEU A 19 -7.75 -11.76 -1.60
C LEU A 19 -7.92 -11.24 -3.03
N LEU A 20 -8.86 -11.81 -3.78
CA LEU A 20 -9.32 -11.31 -5.08
C LEU A 20 -10.03 -9.97 -4.86
N LEU A 21 -9.30 -8.88 -5.06
CA LEU A 21 -9.88 -7.55 -5.23
C LEU A 21 -10.67 -7.55 -6.55
N PHE A 22 -11.99 -7.47 -6.44
CA PHE A 22 -12.90 -7.35 -7.58
C PHE A 22 -12.78 -5.94 -8.15
N PHE A 23 -12.04 -5.79 -9.26
CA PHE A 23 -12.07 -4.60 -10.09
C PHE A 23 -13.06 -4.82 -11.23
N PRO A 24 -14.01 -3.90 -11.47
CA PRO A 24 -14.92 -3.98 -12.62
C PRO A 24 -14.23 -3.38 -13.85
N SER A 25 -13.32 -4.12 -14.49
CA SER A 25 -12.85 -3.86 -15.85
C SER A 25 -11.97 -5.05 -16.27
N GLY A 26 -12.39 -5.76 -17.30
CA GLY A 26 -11.91 -7.08 -17.72
C GLY A 26 -10.49 -7.16 -18.28
N HIS A 27 -9.47 -6.74 -17.54
CA HIS A 27 -8.08 -7.02 -17.84
C HIS A 27 -7.50 -7.89 -16.73
N THR A 28 -7.19 -9.14 -17.06
CA THR A 28 -6.43 -10.04 -16.19
C THR A 28 -5.01 -9.48 -16.07
N LEU A 29 -4.68 -8.89 -14.92
CA LEU A 29 -3.32 -8.47 -14.62
C LEU A 29 -2.42 -9.71 -14.55
N LYS A 30 -1.25 -9.66 -15.17
CA LYS A 30 -0.23 -10.70 -14.99
C LYS A 30 0.28 -10.65 -13.55
N GLU A 31 0.60 -11.81 -13.00
CA GLU A 31 1.20 -11.91 -11.66
C GLU A 31 2.39 -10.94 -11.52
N GLY A 32 2.38 -10.07 -10.50
CA GLY A 32 3.39 -9.05 -10.30
C GLY A 32 3.14 -7.70 -10.98
N GLN A 33 1.96 -7.44 -11.54
CA GLN A 33 1.55 -6.12 -12.05
C GLN A 33 0.54 -5.47 -11.12
N ALA A 34 0.68 -4.16 -10.89
CA ALA A 34 -0.33 -3.32 -10.23
C ALA A 34 -0.72 -2.19 -11.18
N GLU A 35 -2.01 -1.87 -11.22
CA GLU A 35 -2.56 -0.79 -12.05
C GLU A 35 -3.32 0.19 -11.17
N VAL A 36 -3.11 1.49 -11.40
CA VAL A 36 -3.84 2.59 -10.76
C VAL A 36 -4.31 3.53 -11.85
N GLN A 37 -5.53 4.03 -11.75
CA GLN A 37 -6.06 5.06 -12.63
C GLN A 37 -6.36 6.32 -11.83
N ALA A 38 -5.77 7.45 -12.23
CA ALA A 38 -5.94 8.73 -11.57
C ALA A 38 -5.85 9.87 -12.58
N ASP A 39 -6.51 10.95 -12.27
CA ASP A 39 -6.30 12.23 -12.92
C ASP A 39 -5.08 12.90 -12.26
N LEU A 40 -3.95 12.90 -12.97
CA LEU A 40 -2.68 13.44 -12.46
C LEU A 40 -2.54 14.95 -12.69
N GLU A 41 -3.34 15.51 -13.58
CA GLU A 41 -3.24 16.92 -14.00
C GLU A 41 -4.44 17.76 -13.50
N GLY A 42 -5.48 17.11 -12.93
CA GLY A 42 -6.70 17.78 -12.51
C GLY A 42 -7.56 18.26 -13.69
N ASP A 43 -7.35 17.72 -14.90
CA ASP A 43 -8.03 18.14 -16.13
C ASP A 43 -9.27 17.28 -16.46
N GLY A 44 -9.60 16.31 -15.60
CA GLY A 44 -10.72 15.37 -15.75
C GLY A 44 -10.38 14.13 -16.58
N ARG A 45 -9.22 14.05 -17.21
CA ARG A 45 -8.73 12.84 -17.90
C ARG A 45 -7.95 11.96 -16.93
N ARG A 46 -8.07 10.65 -17.12
CA ARG A 46 -7.38 9.70 -16.22
C ARG A 46 -6.21 9.06 -16.93
N GLU A 47 -5.06 9.15 -16.31
CA GLU A 47 -3.88 8.37 -16.64
C GLU A 47 -3.98 6.99 -16.00
N LYS A 48 -3.45 6.01 -16.74
CA LYS A 48 -3.25 4.66 -16.25
C LYS A 48 -1.78 4.45 -15.91
N LEU A 49 -1.50 4.23 -14.63
CA LEU A 49 -0.18 3.92 -14.12
C LEU A 49 -0.05 2.40 -14.00
N VAL A 50 0.96 1.82 -14.63
CA VAL A 50 1.22 0.38 -14.59
C VAL A 50 2.57 0.14 -13.97
N LEU A 51 2.58 -0.49 -12.79
CA LEU A 51 3.78 -0.99 -12.14
C LEU A 51 4.06 -2.39 -12.69
N ALA A 52 5.18 -2.54 -13.40
CA ALA A 52 5.62 -3.81 -13.96
C ALA A 52 6.92 -4.27 -13.30
N VAL A 53 7.02 -5.58 -13.08
CA VAL A 53 8.22 -6.18 -12.45
C VAL A 53 9.34 -6.42 -13.46
N THR A 54 9.07 -6.35 -14.77
CA THR A 54 10.00 -6.69 -15.84
C THR A 54 10.32 -5.50 -16.74
N GLY A 55 11.58 -5.40 -17.20
CA GLY A 55 12.06 -4.37 -18.10
C GLY A 55 13.07 -3.41 -17.45
N PRO A 56 13.60 -2.41 -18.19
CA PRO A 56 14.56 -1.44 -17.66
C PRO A 56 13.94 -0.44 -16.69
N HIS A 57 12.62 -0.25 -16.74
CA HIS A 57 11.85 0.63 -15.88
C HIS A 57 10.68 -0.13 -15.26
N SER A 58 10.33 0.24 -14.03
CA SER A 58 9.27 -0.43 -13.27
C SER A 58 7.91 0.25 -13.37
N LEU A 59 7.82 1.49 -13.83
CA LEU A 59 6.56 2.24 -13.91
C LEU A 59 6.38 2.81 -15.32
N THR A 60 5.17 2.65 -15.87
CA THR A 60 4.74 3.27 -17.12
C THR A 60 3.45 4.04 -16.90
N ILE A 61 3.29 5.18 -17.59
CA ILE A 61 2.08 5.99 -17.58
C ILE A 61 1.51 6.01 -18.99
N TRP A 62 0.20 5.77 -19.06
CA TRP A 62 -0.57 5.70 -20.29
C TRP A 62 -1.72 6.71 -20.25
N ARG A 63 -2.00 7.35 -21.38
CA ARG A 63 -3.16 8.22 -21.59
C ARG A 63 -3.78 7.83 -22.94
N ASP A 64 -5.09 7.65 -22.99
CA ASP A 64 -5.86 7.31 -24.19
C ASP A 64 -5.29 6.09 -24.98
N GLY A 65 -4.70 5.13 -24.28
CA GLY A 65 -4.09 3.93 -24.88
C GLY A 65 -2.64 4.13 -25.34
N GLU A 66 -2.10 5.32 -25.28
CA GLU A 66 -0.71 5.62 -25.63
C GLU A 66 0.16 5.69 -24.37
N ARG A 67 1.39 5.16 -24.46
CA ARG A 67 2.39 5.29 -23.41
C ARG A 67 3.04 6.67 -23.50
N ILE A 68 2.72 7.55 -22.54
CA ILE A 68 3.23 8.92 -22.49
C ILE A 68 4.54 9.04 -21.68
N TRP A 69 4.80 8.09 -20.76
CA TRP A 69 6.04 8.10 -19.97
C TRP A 69 6.40 6.71 -19.45
N GLN A 70 7.69 6.50 -19.20
CA GLN A 70 8.19 5.37 -18.42
C GLN A 70 9.41 5.79 -17.61
N GLY A 71 9.52 5.23 -16.39
CA GLY A 71 10.62 5.54 -15.48
C GLY A 71 10.66 4.62 -14.28
N ILE A 72 11.27 5.08 -13.22
CA ILE A 72 11.61 4.30 -12.02
C ILE A 72 12.48 3.09 -12.38
N PRO A 73 13.80 3.18 -12.19
CA PRO A 73 14.73 2.13 -12.60
C PRO A 73 14.36 0.76 -12.01
N ALA A 74 14.34 -0.29 -12.82
CA ALA A 74 14.00 -1.65 -12.39
C ALA A 74 14.88 -2.14 -11.21
N LYS A 75 16.14 -1.68 -11.14
CA LYS A 75 17.05 -1.97 -10.02
C LYS A 75 16.59 -1.42 -8.67
N TRP A 76 15.61 -0.50 -8.64
CA TRP A 76 15.03 0.00 -7.40
C TRP A 76 13.96 -0.95 -6.84
N ARG A 77 13.58 -1.98 -7.61
CA ARG A 77 12.68 -3.05 -7.17
C ARG A 77 11.37 -2.45 -6.61
N ALA A 78 10.71 -1.62 -7.43
CA ALA A 78 9.43 -1.02 -7.07
C ALA A 78 8.39 -2.13 -6.84
N TRP A 79 7.66 -2.04 -5.73
CA TRP A 79 6.73 -3.08 -5.30
C TRP A 79 5.30 -2.57 -5.08
N LYS A 80 5.11 -1.26 -4.98
CA LYS A 80 3.78 -0.65 -4.84
C LYS A 80 3.76 0.73 -5.47
N VAL A 81 2.64 1.09 -6.09
CA VAL A 81 2.33 2.43 -6.58
C VAL A 81 0.97 2.85 -6.06
N GLN A 82 0.86 4.10 -5.63
CA GLN A 82 -0.38 4.79 -5.31
C GLN A 82 -0.34 6.20 -5.88
N VAL A 83 -1.49 6.83 -5.95
CA VAL A 83 -1.64 8.23 -6.33
C VAL A 83 -2.45 8.91 -5.24
N ALA A 84 -1.93 10.02 -4.73
CA ALA A 84 -2.50 10.76 -3.61
C ALA A 84 -2.19 12.25 -3.75
N ASP A 85 -3.05 13.11 -3.26
CA ASP A 85 -2.74 14.51 -3.04
C ASP A 85 -1.98 14.63 -1.72
N VAL A 86 -0.64 14.59 -1.80
CA VAL A 86 0.21 14.48 -0.61
C VAL A 86 0.37 15.81 0.11
N ASP A 87 0.42 16.91 -0.61
CA ASP A 87 0.66 18.25 -0.04
C ASP A 87 -0.55 19.18 -0.05
N GLY A 88 -1.71 18.68 -0.46
CA GLY A 88 -2.97 19.39 -0.35
C GLY A 88 -3.15 20.51 -1.37
N ASP A 89 -2.41 20.47 -2.49
CA ASP A 89 -2.53 21.47 -3.55
C ASP A 89 -3.62 21.14 -4.60
N GLY A 90 -4.29 19.98 -4.45
CA GLY A 90 -5.31 19.46 -5.34
C GLY A 90 -4.76 18.68 -6.54
N ILE A 91 -3.45 18.64 -6.72
CA ILE A 91 -2.77 17.87 -7.77
C ILE A 91 -2.19 16.59 -7.15
N LYS A 92 -2.39 15.47 -7.82
CA LYS A 92 -1.99 14.18 -7.23
C LYS A 92 -0.55 13.82 -7.52
N GLU A 93 0.17 13.40 -6.49
CA GLU A 93 1.50 12.81 -6.60
C GLU A 93 1.45 11.33 -6.89
N ILE A 94 2.51 10.86 -7.55
CA ILE A 94 2.78 9.43 -7.78
C ILE A 94 3.67 8.94 -6.63
N VAL A 95 3.15 8.05 -5.81
CA VAL A 95 3.86 7.51 -4.66
C VAL A 95 4.30 6.08 -4.95
N VAL A 96 5.60 5.80 -4.80
CA VAL A 96 6.19 4.51 -5.15
C VAL A 96 6.95 3.93 -3.97
N GLY A 97 6.54 2.73 -3.55
CA GLY A 97 7.32 1.89 -2.64
C GLY A 97 8.42 1.17 -3.42
N VAL A 98 9.68 1.35 -3.02
CA VAL A 98 10.84 0.70 -3.63
C VAL A 98 11.66 -0.05 -2.60
N HIS A 99 12.47 -1.03 -3.03
CA HIS A 99 13.35 -1.78 -2.14
C HIS A 99 14.80 -1.67 -2.63
N LYS A 100 15.59 -0.83 -1.96
CA LYS A 100 16.96 -0.52 -2.38
C LYS A 100 17.84 -0.03 -1.24
N THR A 101 19.14 0.04 -1.49
CA THR A 101 20.09 0.79 -0.64
C THR A 101 19.93 2.30 -0.87
N THR A 102 20.24 3.10 0.12
CA THR A 102 20.30 4.56 0.00
C THR A 102 21.65 5.08 0.47
N ARG A 103 21.90 6.38 0.29
CA ARG A 103 23.12 7.03 0.79
C ARG A 103 23.32 6.84 2.30
N PHE A 104 22.20 6.79 3.05
CA PHE A 104 22.22 6.73 4.52
C PHE A 104 22.18 5.30 5.06
N TYR A 105 21.72 4.34 4.26
CA TYR A 105 21.53 2.95 4.67
C TYR A 105 22.06 2.00 3.58
N ARG A 106 23.13 1.27 3.92
CA ARG A 106 23.84 0.38 2.97
C ARG A 106 23.09 -0.92 2.69
N GLU A 107 22.29 -1.38 3.64
CA GLU A 107 21.47 -2.57 3.45
C GLU A 107 20.18 -2.22 2.68
N PRO A 108 19.76 -3.06 1.73
CA PRO A 108 18.49 -2.89 1.03
C PRO A 108 17.30 -2.88 2.00
N HIS A 109 16.42 -1.91 1.87
CA HIS A 109 15.24 -1.75 2.70
C HIS A 109 14.13 -1.06 1.91
N ASN A 110 12.92 -1.08 2.45
CA ASN A 110 11.81 -0.36 1.85
C ASN A 110 11.97 1.15 2.04
N CYS A 111 11.86 1.86 0.92
CA CYS A 111 11.85 3.31 0.85
C CYS A 111 10.53 3.76 0.23
N LEU A 112 10.07 4.95 0.60
CA LEU A 112 8.90 5.60 0.03
C LEU A 112 9.36 6.82 -0.78
N PHE A 113 8.97 6.89 -2.04
CA PHE A 113 9.32 7.99 -2.93
C PHE A 113 8.06 8.67 -3.45
N VAL A 114 8.05 10.00 -3.42
CA VAL A 114 6.97 10.84 -3.92
C VAL A 114 7.46 11.60 -5.14
N PHE A 115 6.71 11.52 -6.22
CA PHE A 115 7.00 12.21 -7.49
C PHE A 115 5.81 13.09 -7.86
N GLY A 116 6.10 14.33 -8.25
CA GLY A 116 5.16 15.16 -8.97
C GLY A 116 5.09 14.76 -10.44
N TRP A 117 4.07 15.25 -11.13
CA TRP A 117 3.84 15.08 -12.55
C TRP A 117 3.73 16.45 -13.23
N ASP A 118 4.44 16.70 -14.35
CA ASP A 118 4.43 17.99 -15.08
C ASP A 118 3.69 17.90 -16.44
N GLY A 119 2.90 16.86 -16.66
CA GLY A 119 2.20 16.59 -17.91
C GLY A 119 3.02 15.77 -18.91
N GLN A 120 4.34 15.65 -18.71
CA GLN A 120 5.26 14.94 -19.60
C GLN A 120 6.14 13.93 -18.89
N LYS A 121 6.55 14.22 -17.67
CA LYS A 121 7.45 13.35 -16.89
C LYS A 121 7.17 13.41 -15.39
N ALA A 122 7.48 12.34 -14.70
CA ALA A 122 7.56 12.34 -13.25
C ALA A 122 8.89 12.96 -12.77
N PHE A 123 8.82 13.84 -11.78
CA PHE A 123 9.99 14.46 -11.16
C PHE A 123 9.99 14.20 -9.65
N PRO A 124 11.16 14.01 -9.01
CA PRO A 124 11.19 13.73 -7.59
C PRO A 124 10.75 14.95 -6.77
N LYS A 125 9.74 14.76 -5.90
CA LYS A 125 9.27 15.71 -4.89
C LYS A 125 9.89 15.37 -3.53
N TRP A 126 9.91 14.06 -3.18
CA TRP A 126 10.56 13.56 -1.98
C TRP A 126 11.07 12.13 -2.18
N LEU A 127 12.32 11.88 -1.78
CA LEU A 127 12.95 10.55 -1.86
C LEU A 127 13.33 10.09 -0.46
N GLY A 128 12.34 9.59 0.28
CA GLY A 128 12.47 9.17 1.65
C GLY A 128 13.26 7.87 1.80
N SER A 129 14.41 7.95 2.45
CA SER A 129 15.22 6.75 2.71
C SER A 129 14.59 5.84 3.76
N ARG A 130 13.76 6.38 4.65
CA ARG A 130 13.17 5.64 5.78
C ARG A 130 12.03 6.46 6.39
N LEU A 131 11.02 5.77 6.90
CA LEU A 131 10.05 6.32 7.86
C LEU A 131 10.59 6.17 9.30
N SER A 132 9.76 6.31 10.33
CA SER A 132 10.22 6.22 11.72
C SER A 132 10.82 4.86 12.07
N LYS A 133 10.28 3.79 11.47
CA LYS A 133 10.76 2.41 11.56
C LYS A 133 10.78 1.76 10.18
N PRO A 134 11.40 0.57 10.03
CA PRO A 134 11.21 -0.24 8.84
C PRO A 134 9.72 -0.50 8.60
N PHE A 135 9.24 -0.28 7.39
CA PHE A 135 7.84 -0.50 7.03
C PHE A 135 7.69 -1.62 5.99
N VAL A 136 6.54 -2.26 6.00
CA VAL A 136 6.23 -3.38 5.10
C VAL A 136 5.11 -3.06 4.13
N ASP A 137 4.30 -2.03 4.44
CA ASP A 137 3.22 -1.55 3.59
C ASP A 137 2.86 -0.10 3.90
N PHE A 138 2.14 0.56 3.00
CA PHE A 138 1.64 1.92 3.17
C PHE A 138 0.32 2.13 2.43
N ALA A 139 -0.44 3.14 2.82
CA ALA A 139 -1.61 3.65 2.12
C ALA A 139 -1.71 5.16 2.31
N PHE A 140 -2.33 5.84 1.37
CA PHE A 140 -2.77 7.21 1.53
C PHE A 140 -4.28 7.24 1.65
N ALA A 141 -4.79 8.11 2.50
CA ALA A 141 -6.21 8.31 2.69
C ALA A 141 -6.47 9.69 3.30
N GLN A 142 -7.60 10.27 2.93
CA GLN A 142 -8.11 11.47 3.59
C GLN A 142 -8.73 11.06 4.94
N LEU A 143 -8.05 11.34 6.04
CA LEU A 143 -8.46 10.89 7.37
C LEU A 143 -9.03 12.01 8.23
N ASP A 144 -8.63 13.27 7.98
CA ASP A 144 -8.93 14.38 8.88
C ASP A 144 -9.82 15.46 8.29
N GLY A 145 -10.04 15.47 6.98
CA GLY A 145 -10.86 16.46 6.29
C GLY A 145 -10.11 17.76 5.95
N GLU A 146 -8.82 17.84 6.29
CA GLU A 146 -7.93 18.91 5.90
C GLU A 146 -7.45 18.73 4.44
N ALA A 147 -6.69 19.68 3.92
CA ALA A 147 -6.10 19.54 2.60
C ALA A 147 -4.95 18.52 2.62
N GLY A 148 -4.93 17.62 1.63
CA GLY A 148 -3.94 16.55 1.54
C GLY A 148 -4.47 15.21 2.06
N GLU A 149 -3.75 14.15 1.71
CA GLU A 149 -4.04 12.80 2.16
C GLU A 149 -2.92 12.33 3.11
N GLU A 150 -3.31 11.76 4.28
CA GLU A 150 -2.36 11.25 5.25
C GLU A 150 -1.72 9.96 4.75
N LEU A 151 -0.42 9.83 5.02
CA LEU A 151 0.30 8.57 4.87
C LEU A 151 0.03 7.67 6.08
N VAL A 152 -0.50 6.50 5.84
CA VAL A 152 -0.61 5.43 6.83
C VAL A 152 0.39 4.33 6.49
N SER A 153 1.37 4.09 7.34
CA SER A 153 2.36 3.03 7.15
C SER A 153 2.16 1.88 8.12
N LEU A 154 2.45 0.67 7.66
CA LEU A 154 2.54 -0.53 8.50
C LEU A 154 4.02 -0.79 8.81
N GLU A 155 4.43 -0.43 9.99
CA GLU A 155 5.83 -0.46 10.44
C GLU A 155 6.13 -1.63 11.36
N VAL A 156 7.40 -2.01 11.42
CA VAL A 156 7.90 -3.11 12.26
C VAL A 156 8.59 -2.54 13.49
N THR A 157 8.07 -2.90 14.67
CA THR A 157 8.65 -2.52 15.96
C THR A 157 9.94 -3.30 16.26
N ARG A 158 10.65 -2.93 17.30
CA ARG A 158 11.85 -3.67 17.75
C ARG A 158 11.53 -5.10 18.22
N SER A 159 10.31 -5.35 18.71
CA SER A 159 9.84 -6.70 19.10
C SER A 159 9.47 -7.56 17.89
N GLY A 160 9.45 -7.01 16.67
CA GLY A 160 8.99 -7.69 15.46
C GLY A 160 7.48 -7.58 15.20
N ASP A 161 6.73 -6.97 16.10
CA ASP A 161 5.32 -6.67 15.91
C ASP A 161 5.12 -5.61 14.84
N ARG A 162 3.93 -5.55 14.26
CA ARG A 162 3.53 -4.53 13.31
C ARG A 162 2.66 -3.48 13.97
N CYS A 163 2.92 -2.20 13.70
CA CYS A 163 2.08 -1.09 14.15
C CYS A 163 1.72 -0.18 12.97
N LEU A 164 0.56 0.45 13.02
CA LEU A 164 0.21 1.55 12.13
C LEU A 164 0.84 2.83 12.66
N VAL A 165 1.35 3.63 11.74
CA VAL A 165 1.78 5.00 12.01
C VAL A 165 1.13 5.91 10.97
N VAL A 166 0.51 6.99 11.44
CA VAL A 166 -0.08 8.05 10.60
C VAL A 166 0.90 9.20 10.52
N TYR A 167 1.05 9.77 9.35
CA TYR A 167 1.93 10.88 9.07
C TYR A 167 1.22 11.92 8.23
N SER A 168 1.45 13.19 8.54
CA SER A 168 1.09 14.32 7.70
C SER A 168 2.31 14.87 6.95
N TRP A 169 2.06 15.48 5.80
CA TRP A 169 3.08 16.17 5.03
C TRP A 169 3.36 17.56 5.60
N CYS A 170 4.64 17.91 5.75
CA CYS A 170 5.06 19.20 6.31
C CYS A 170 5.89 20.07 5.33
N GLY A 171 5.67 19.91 4.02
CA GLY A 171 6.33 20.70 2.97
C GLY A 171 7.65 20.12 2.46
N PHE A 172 8.40 19.38 3.27
CA PHE A 172 9.67 18.76 2.87
C PHE A 172 9.83 17.30 3.33
N GLY A 173 8.77 16.72 3.91
CA GLY A 173 8.76 15.33 4.39
C GLY A 173 7.55 15.04 5.25
N PHE A 174 7.53 13.84 5.81
CA PHE A 174 6.43 13.35 6.65
C PHE A 174 6.79 13.47 8.12
N VAL A 175 5.85 13.98 8.92
CA VAL A 175 5.89 14.03 10.38
C VAL A 175 4.87 13.04 10.94
N GLY A 176 5.28 12.24 11.93
CA GLY A 176 4.40 11.25 12.55
C GLY A 176 3.47 11.87 13.56
N ASP A 177 2.16 11.69 13.37
CA ASP A 177 1.10 12.24 14.22
C ASP A 177 0.61 11.23 15.23
N TRP A 178 0.54 9.97 14.85
CA TRP A 178 -0.02 8.92 15.69
C TRP A 178 0.58 7.55 15.40
N GLN A 179 0.57 6.68 16.41
CA GLN A 179 0.99 5.30 16.31
C GLN A 179 0.08 4.38 17.10
N SER A 180 -0.31 3.26 16.50
CA SER A 180 -1.04 2.20 17.21
C SER A 180 -0.16 1.39 18.15
N GLN A 181 -0.80 0.56 18.99
CA GLN A 181 -0.12 -0.56 19.63
C GLN A 181 0.44 -1.56 18.60
N GLY A 182 1.34 -2.44 19.04
CA GLY A 182 1.87 -3.52 18.22
C GLY A 182 0.89 -4.69 18.05
N PHE A 183 0.94 -5.34 16.90
CA PHE A 183 0.19 -6.56 16.57
C PHE A 183 1.16 -7.60 16.02
N ALA A 184 1.15 -8.81 16.55
CA ALA A 184 2.06 -9.89 16.16
C ALA A 184 1.97 -10.23 14.65
N ARG A 185 0.78 -10.10 14.07
CA ARG A 185 0.53 -10.26 12.62
C ARG A 185 -0.54 -9.27 12.20
N ALA A 186 -0.24 -8.45 11.23
CA ALA A 186 -1.19 -7.52 10.66
C ALA A 186 -0.87 -7.25 9.19
N CYS A 187 -1.90 -6.92 8.41
CA CYS A 187 -1.81 -6.46 7.03
C CYS A 187 -2.56 -5.15 6.90
N LEU A 188 -2.10 -4.30 6.01
CA LEU A 188 -2.77 -3.07 5.65
C LEU A 188 -3.63 -3.33 4.42
N ALA A 189 -4.85 -2.81 4.41
CA ALA A 189 -5.71 -2.75 3.24
C ALA A 189 -6.33 -1.36 3.15
N SER A 190 -6.59 -0.89 1.93
CA SER A 190 -7.40 0.30 1.68
C SER A 190 -8.62 -0.12 0.87
N THR A 191 -9.76 0.52 1.15
CA THR A 191 -10.98 0.30 0.38
C THR A 191 -11.06 1.31 -0.76
N GLY A 192 -11.88 1.02 -1.77
CA GLY A 192 -12.18 1.98 -2.85
C GLY A 192 -12.87 3.27 -2.36
N SER A 193 -13.35 3.30 -1.11
CA SER A 193 -13.90 4.47 -0.44
C SER A 193 -12.86 5.25 0.41
N GLY A 194 -11.56 4.92 0.27
CA GLY A 194 -10.50 5.63 0.99
C GLY A 194 -10.32 5.22 2.46
N GLN A 195 -11.04 4.21 2.96
CA GLN A 195 -10.84 3.74 4.33
C GLN A 195 -9.58 2.87 4.45
N VAL A 196 -8.86 3.05 5.54
CA VAL A 196 -7.70 2.23 5.88
C VAL A 196 -8.11 1.16 6.89
N ILE A 197 -7.83 -0.08 6.54
CA ILE A 197 -8.17 -1.26 7.35
C ILE A 197 -6.88 -1.95 7.79
N LEU A 198 -6.77 -2.20 9.09
CA LEU A 198 -5.80 -3.10 9.67
C LEU A 198 -6.44 -4.48 9.84
N ALA A 199 -6.05 -5.43 9.02
CA ALA A 199 -6.47 -6.83 9.14
C ALA A 199 -5.46 -7.62 9.99
N SER A 200 -5.95 -8.35 10.98
CA SER A 200 -5.19 -9.27 11.79
C SER A 200 -5.92 -10.61 11.91
N PRO A 201 -5.27 -11.72 12.35
CA PRO A 201 -5.93 -13.03 12.46
C PRO A 201 -7.15 -13.05 13.38
N ARG A 202 -7.27 -12.06 14.28
CA ARG A 202 -8.34 -12.00 15.27
C ARG A 202 -9.44 -10.99 14.97
N ALA A 203 -9.13 -9.95 14.18
CA ALA A 203 -10.08 -8.87 13.90
C ALA A 203 -9.62 -8.02 12.72
N GLU A 204 -10.58 -7.44 12.03
CA GLU A 204 -10.40 -6.31 11.14
C GLU A 204 -10.77 -5.03 11.88
N ARG A 205 -9.97 -3.99 11.70
CA ARG A 205 -10.18 -2.68 12.32
C ARG A 205 -10.03 -1.59 11.30
N VAL A 206 -10.93 -0.63 11.35
CA VAL A 206 -10.84 0.60 10.54
C VAL A 206 -10.10 1.65 11.34
N LEU A 207 -9.17 2.34 10.69
CA LEU A 207 -8.56 3.54 11.23
C LEU A 207 -9.56 4.69 11.09
N VAL A 208 -9.84 5.36 12.19
CA VAL A 208 -10.77 6.51 12.25
C VAL A 208 -10.13 7.65 13.02
N ARG A 209 -10.42 8.88 12.63
CA ARG A 209 -10.06 10.07 13.41
C ARG A 209 -10.98 10.22 14.62
N GLU A 210 -10.43 10.63 15.74
CA GLU A 210 -11.14 10.93 16.99
C GLU A 210 -10.56 12.20 17.63
N GLY A 211 -11.20 13.33 17.37
CA GLY A 211 -10.65 14.63 17.74
C GLY A 211 -9.36 14.93 16.98
N GLU A 212 -8.29 15.24 17.69
CA GLU A 212 -6.96 15.50 17.12
C GLU A 212 -6.07 14.24 17.03
N SER A 213 -6.66 13.04 17.26
CA SER A 213 -5.92 11.79 17.27
C SER A 213 -6.62 10.73 16.42
N TYR A 214 -6.09 9.51 16.40
CA TYR A 214 -6.64 8.40 15.65
C TYR A 214 -6.86 7.18 16.55
N ARG A 215 -7.77 6.30 16.15
CA ARG A 215 -7.98 5.00 16.80
C ARG A 215 -8.35 3.92 15.80
N LEU A 216 -8.13 2.68 16.22
CA LEU A 216 -8.56 1.49 15.49
C LEU A 216 -9.90 1.01 16.05
N GLN A 217 -10.95 1.14 15.26
CA GLN A 217 -12.29 0.66 15.59
C GLN A 217 -12.54 -0.71 14.96
N ASN A 218 -13.04 -1.67 15.73
CA ASN A 218 -13.42 -2.96 15.17
C ASN A 218 -14.52 -2.75 14.10
N THR A 219 -14.35 -3.37 12.95
CA THR A 219 -15.46 -3.51 12.00
C THR A 219 -16.50 -4.43 12.62
N SER A 220 -17.80 -4.08 12.50
CA SER A 220 -18.86 -4.99 12.93
C SER A 220 -18.66 -6.37 12.27
N PRO A 221 -18.88 -7.49 12.97
CA PRO A 221 -18.73 -8.80 12.38
C PRO A 221 -19.60 -8.89 11.13
N ARG A 222 -18.98 -9.18 9.99
CA ARG A 222 -19.72 -9.44 8.75
C ARG A 222 -20.66 -10.60 9.04
N ALA A 223 -21.97 -10.35 8.95
CA ALA A 223 -22.97 -11.41 9.13
C ALA A 223 -22.56 -12.62 8.28
N PRO A 224 -22.62 -13.86 8.82
CA PRO A 224 -22.29 -15.05 8.07
C PRO A 224 -23.15 -15.07 6.79
N ARG A 225 -22.51 -15.26 5.64
CA ARG A 225 -23.24 -15.50 4.40
C ARG A 225 -24.07 -16.75 4.63
N VAL A 226 -25.38 -16.58 4.79
CA VAL A 226 -26.33 -17.67 4.76
C VAL A 226 -26.20 -18.32 3.38
N ALA A 227 -25.67 -19.54 3.36
CA ALA A 227 -25.73 -20.38 2.16
C ALA A 227 -27.22 -20.49 1.82
N ARG A 228 -27.65 -19.93 0.70
CA ARG A 228 -28.97 -20.22 0.14
C ARG A 228 -28.85 -21.63 -0.43
N ASP A 229 -29.33 -22.58 0.34
CA ASP A 229 -29.76 -23.87 -0.22
C ASP A 229 -30.84 -23.55 -1.26
N GLN A 230 -30.56 -23.86 -2.49
CA GLN A 230 -31.59 -23.91 -3.54
C GLN A 230 -32.22 -25.30 -3.50
N PRO A 231 -33.55 -25.37 -3.63
CA PRO A 231 -34.27 -26.61 -3.72
C PRO A 231 -34.03 -27.36 -5.05
#